data_4071c7e365a796133ccee5756aefca96
#
_entry.id   4071c7e365a796133ccee5756aefca96
#
_cell.length_a   1.000
_cell.length_b   1.000
_cell.length_c   1.000
_cell.angle_alpha   90.00
_cell.angle_beta   90.00
_cell.angle_gamma   90.00
#
_symmetry.space_group_name_H-M   'P 1'
#
loop_
_entity.id
_entity.type
_entity.pdbx_description
1 polymer ?
#
loop_
_entity_poly.entity_id
_entity_poly.type
_entity_poly.pdbx_seq_one_letter_code
_entity_poly.pdbx_strand_id
1 'polypeptide(L)'
;MKKLLALVLALVMSMSLVTISNAAYSDKADIDLKEAVDVLSAVGVFEGSDGKFDPKANLTREQAAKLVAYLQLGQKSADALVGGNKFTDVAANRWSAGYVDYCATTGVVAGIGNGQFNPTGSLTALQFGKMLLVCLGYDADSEGLTGADWQINTSKLMTSAKLLKGLDSVKATEVITREQAAQMMLNALKAPTVEYDTKGSTITINGAVIGIGGSKATYVTATVAEDSTVKNIGKTQLTNSNEYTVELGEKLFSNLKLNSTADAFMRPATKWTLKAETIGTYADTPDLTYTAGTKIGTIYSDLGLSDGISKKNVTEYVDGVYAGAFAYDIVKGSKDKVGGNGVLLNVYYDDDAETITFVEVNTYIGKVTAAYPDTTT
;
A
#
# COMPACT_ATOMS: atom_id res chain seq x y z
N MET A 1 -15.42 -35.67 1.76
CA MET A 1 -16.36 -34.79 1.06
C MET A 1 -16.50 -33.41 1.73
N LYS A 2 -16.79 -33.28 3.03
CA LYS A 2 -16.93 -31.94 3.67
C LYS A 2 -15.68 -31.05 3.60
N LYS A 3 -14.47 -31.62 3.71
CA LYS A 3 -13.19 -30.85 3.65
C LYS A 3 -12.81 -30.38 2.24
N LEU A 4 -13.13 -31.19 1.21
CA LEU A 4 -12.92 -30.81 -0.20
C LEU A 4 -13.87 -29.68 -0.63
N LEU A 5 -15.13 -29.74 -0.13
CA LEU A 5 -16.11 -28.68 -0.35
C LEU A 5 -15.67 -27.36 0.31
N ALA A 6 -15.05 -27.40 1.49
CA ALA A 6 -14.50 -26.22 2.16
C ALA A 6 -13.33 -25.61 1.40
N LEU A 7 -12.43 -26.42 0.80
CA LEU A 7 -11.30 -25.93 0.01
C LEU A 7 -11.77 -25.30 -1.30
N VAL A 8 -12.74 -25.92 -1.98
CA VAL A 8 -13.35 -25.35 -3.20
C VAL A 8 -14.13 -24.08 -2.86
N LEU A 9 -14.88 -24.08 -1.75
CA LEU A 9 -15.59 -22.90 -1.28
C LEU A 9 -14.65 -21.79 -0.85
N ALA A 10 -13.52 -22.09 -0.19
CA ALA A 10 -12.49 -21.11 0.17
C ALA A 10 -11.78 -20.55 -1.06
N LEU A 11 -11.50 -21.38 -2.06
CA LEU A 11 -10.95 -20.94 -3.36
C LEU A 11 -11.97 -20.09 -4.14
N VAL A 12 -13.24 -20.47 -4.12
CA VAL A 12 -14.33 -19.71 -4.75
C VAL A 12 -14.61 -18.40 -3.99
N MET A 13 -14.56 -18.43 -2.63
CA MET A 13 -14.76 -17.20 -1.84
C MET A 13 -13.54 -16.24 -1.94
N SER A 14 -12.34 -16.75 -2.17
CA SER A 14 -11.20 -15.86 -2.48
C SER A 14 -11.28 -15.26 -3.90
N MET A 15 -12.12 -15.81 -4.77
CA MET A 15 -12.34 -15.32 -6.14
C MET A 15 -13.62 -14.48 -6.30
N SER A 16 -14.49 -14.43 -5.29
CA SER A 16 -15.79 -13.78 -5.46
C SER A 16 -16.06 -12.77 -4.37
N LEU A 17 -15.70 -11.54 -4.58
CA LEU A 17 -16.40 -10.35 -4.08
C LEU A 17 -15.67 -9.07 -4.53
N VAL A 18 -15.38 -8.97 -5.83
CA VAL A 18 -15.16 -7.66 -6.45
C VAL A 18 -16.51 -7.26 -7.05
N THR A 19 -17.29 -6.53 -6.30
CA THR A 19 -18.63 -6.08 -6.72
C THR A 19 -18.73 -4.57 -6.98
N ILE A 20 -17.60 -3.90 -7.10
CA ILE A 20 -17.58 -2.64 -7.85
C ILE A 20 -17.12 -3.01 -9.25
N SER A 21 -17.83 -2.55 -10.27
CA SER A 21 -17.48 -2.73 -11.68
C SER A 21 -16.14 -2.05 -11.99
N ASN A 22 -15.07 -2.54 -11.42
CA ASN A 22 -13.76 -2.34 -11.98
C ASN A 22 -13.72 -3.19 -13.22
N ALA A 23 -13.44 -2.57 -14.35
CA ALA A 23 -13.15 -3.31 -15.56
C ALA A 23 -12.14 -4.42 -15.17
N ALA A 24 -12.63 -5.66 -15.18
CA ALA A 24 -11.76 -6.77 -14.82
C ALA A 24 -10.65 -6.79 -15.88
N TYR A 25 -9.45 -6.41 -15.50
CA TYR A 25 -8.31 -6.43 -16.39
C TYR A 25 -8.11 -7.85 -16.92
N SER A 26 -7.93 -7.97 -18.23
CA SER A 26 -7.73 -9.27 -18.86
C SER A 26 -6.43 -9.97 -18.44
N ASP A 27 -5.47 -9.18 -17.94
CA ASP A 27 -4.18 -9.60 -17.40
C ASP A 27 -4.14 -9.63 -15.86
N LYS A 28 -5.28 -9.69 -15.19
CA LYS A 28 -5.36 -9.71 -13.72
C LYS A 28 -4.59 -10.86 -13.06
N ALA A 29 -4.36 -11.96 -13.79
CA ALA A 29 -3.56 -13.09 -13.31
C ALA A 29 -2.07 -12.73 -13.14
N ASP A 30 -1.59 -11.72 -13.88
CA ASP A 30 -0.20 -11.25 -13.86
C ASP A 30 0.05 -10.17 -12.80
N ILE A 31 -1.02 -9.73 -12.11
CA ILE A 31 -0.95 -8.74 -11.05
C ILE A 31 -0.61 -9.43 -9.72
N ASP A 32 0.57 -9.15 -9.18
CA ASP A 32 1.00 -9.66 -7.87
C ASP A 32 0.49 -8.76 -6.73
N LEU A 33 0.48 -7.45 -6.92
CA LEU A 33 0.11 -6.44 -5.92
C LEU A 33 -1.39 -6.06 -6.02
N LYS A 34 -2.26 -7.06 -5.85
CA LYS A 34 -3.71 -6.97 -6.12
C LYS A 34 -4.40 -5.91 -5.28
N GLU A 35 -4.12 -5.84 -3.96
CA GLU A 35 -4.72 -4.82 -3.08
C GLU A 35 -4.52 -3.41 -3.64
N ALA A 36 -3.29 -3.09 -4.01
CA ALA A 36 -2.95 -1.77 -4.50
C ALA A 36 -3.64 -1.43 -5.83
N VAL A 37 -3.63 -2.39 -6.77
CA VAL A 37 -4.25 -2.19 -8.08
C VAL A 37 -5.77 -2.05 -7.94
N ASP A 38 -6.41 -2.91 -7.17
CA ASP A 38 -7.87 -2.91 -7.00
C ASP A 38 -8.35 -1.63 -6.31
N VAL A 39 -7.70 -1.22 -5.21
CA VAL A 39 -8.08 -0.02 -4.46
C VAL A 39 -7.91 1.24 -5.30
N LEU A 40 -6.75 1.40 -5.97
CA LEU A 40 -6.48 2.61 -6.75
C LEU A 40 -7.29 2.66 -8.05
N SER A 41 -7.67 1.51 -8.61
CA SER A 41 -8.61 1.46 -9.72
C SER A 41 -10.04 1.82 -9.25
N ALA A 42 -10.46 1.33 -8.08
CA ALA A 42 -11.77 1.62 -7.51
C ALA A 42 -11.97 3.11 -7.24
N VAL A 43 -10.93 3.82 -6.78
CA VAL A 43 -10.99 5.27 -6.56
C VAL A 43 -10.72 6.09 -7.84
N GLY A 44 -10.53 5.43 -9.00
CA GLY A 44 -10.36 6.08 -10.30
C GLY A 44 -9.00 6.73 -10.52
N VAL A 45 -7.96 6.29 -9.80
CA VAL A 45 -6.58 6.79 -9.99
C VAL A 45 -5.87 6.02 -11.08
N PHE A 46 -6.02 4.70 -11.11
CA PHE A 46 -5.49 3.87 -12.19
C PHE A 46 -6.60 3.47 -13.17
N GLU A 47 -6.27 3.56 -14.42
CA GLU A 47 -7.05 3.04 -15.54
C GLU A 47 -6.19 2.06 -16.33
N GLY A 48 -6.83 1.08 -16.93
CA GLY A 48 -6.18 0.22 -17.90
C GLY A 48 -6.12 0.87 -19.28
N SER A 49 -5.44 0.21 -20.18
CA SER A 49 -5.49 0.48 -21.62
C SER A 49 -5.89 -0.81 -22.32
N ASP A 50 -6.85 -0.73 -23.23
CA ASP A 50 -7.33 -1.90 -23.99
C ASP A 50 -7.73 -3.09 -23.12
N GLY A 51 -8.31 -2.81 -21.94
CA GLY A 51 -8.73 -3.83 -21.00
C GLY A 51 -7.59 -4.52 -20.23
N LYS A 52 -6.37 -3.96 -20.25
CA LYS A 52 -5.19 -4.45 -19.50
C LYS A 52 -4.70 -3.43 -18.50
N PHE A 53 -4.12 -3.92 -17.42
CA PHE A 53 -3.41 -3.10 -16.44
C PHE A 53 -1.94 -2.91 -16.82
N ASP A 54 -1.33 -3.91 -17.46
CA ASP A 54 0.11 -4.00 -17.78
C ASP A 54 1.00 -3.86 -16.52
N PRO A 55 0.88 -4.76 -15.52
CA PRO A 55 1.48 -4.61 -14.20
C PRO A 55 3.01 -4.49 -14.24
N LYS A 56 3.65 -5.20 -15.16
CA LYS A 56 5.11 -5.28 -15.27
C LYS A 56 5.73 -4.20 -16.17
N ALA A 57 4.90 -3.39 -16.85
CA ALA A 57 5.39 -2.28 -17.66
C ALA A 57 6.01 -1.19 -16.78
N ASN A 58 7.10 -0.58 -17.23
CA ASN A 58 7.73 0.55 -16.54
C ASN A 58 6.80 1.78 -16.55
N LEU A 59 6.75 2.48 -15.42
CA LEU A 59 6.01 3.73 -15.32
C LEU A 59 6.81 4.88 -15.96
N THR A 60 6.19 5.61 -16.89
CA THR A 60 6.79 6.80 -17.47
C THR A 60 6.50 8.06 -16.65
N ARG A 61 7.31 9.09 -16.81
CA ARG A 61 7.17 10.37 -16.11
C ARG A 61 5.84 11.06 -16.39
N GLU A 62 5.36 11.02 -17.62
CA GLU A 62 4.05 11.59 -17.96
C GLU A 62 2.89 10.78 -17.43
N GLN A 63 3.00 9.44 -17.39
CA GLN A 63 2.00 8.60 -16.75
C GLN A 63 1.93 8.89 -15.24
N ALA A 64 3.07 9.05 -14.59
CA ALA A 64 3.11 9.43 -13.18
C ALA A 64 2.45 10.79 -12.92
N ALA A 65 2.67 11.76 -13.79
CA ALA A 65 2.00 13.07 -13.69
C ALA A 65 0.46 12.92 -13.80
N LYS A 66 -0.04 12.07 -14.71
CA LYS A 66 -1.47 11.75 -14.80
C LYS A 66 -1.98 11.12 -13.50
N LEU A 67 -1.28 10.12 -12.97
CA LEU A 67 -1.69 9.43 -11.74
C LEU A 67 -1.76 10.40 -10.55
N VAL A 68 -0.79 11.30 -10.41
CA VAL A 68 -0.81 12.30 -9.33
C VAL A 68 -1.93 13.33 -9.54
N ALA A 69 -2.16 13.78 -10.76
CA ALA A 69 -3.27 14.68 -11.05
C ALA A 69 -4.63 14.01 -10.72
N TYR A 70 -4.80 12.75 -11.08
CA TYR A 70 -6.00 11.96 -10.74
C TYR A 70 -6.16 11.78 -9.22
N LEU A 71 -5.05 11.50 -8.52
CA LEU A 71 -5.04 11.37 -7.07
C LEU A 71 -5.51 12.66 -6.38
N GLN A 72 -4.99 13.82 -6.80
CA GLN A 72 -5.24 15.10 -6.13
C GLN A 72 -6.55 15.78 -6.53
N LEU A 73 -6.95 15.67 -7.79
CA LEU A 73 -8.11 16.39 -8.34
C LEU A 73 -9.33 15.50 -8.61
N GLY A 74 -9.12 14.19 -8.63
CA GLY A 74 -10.05 13.24 -9.22
C GLY A 74 -10.03 13.28 -10.75
N GLN A 75 -10.39 12.17 -11.38
CA GLN A 75 -10.31 11.96 -12.83
C GLN A 75 -10.97 13.10 -13.63
N LYS A 76 -12.25 13.38 -13.34
CA LYS A 76 -13.03 14.38 -14.09
C LYS A 76 -12.39 15.77 -14.12
N SER A 77 -11.83 16.22 -13.00
CA SER A 77 -11.20 17.54 -12.92
C SER A 77 -9.83 17.53 -13.57
N ALA A 78 -9.09 16.44 -13.42
CA ALA A 78 -7.78 16.29 -14.03
C ALA A 78 -7.85 16.20 -15.57
N ASP A 79 -8.87 15.52 -16.12
CA ASP A 79 -9.07 15.42 -17.57
C ASP A 79 -9.47 16.77 -18.21
N ALA A 80 -9.96 17.71 -17.41
CA ALA A 80 -10.26 19.08 -17.86
C ALA A 80 -9.02 20.00 -17.88
N LEU A 81 -7.85 19.53 -17.43
CA LEU A 81 -6.62 20.33 -17.45
C LEU A 81 -6.18 20.60 -18.89
N VAL A 82 -5.83 21.84 -19.15
CA VAL A 82 -5.30 22.28 -20.45
C VAL A 82 -3.80 22.45 -20.33
N GLY A 83 -3.06 21.86 -21.26
CA GLY A 83 -1.61 21.98 -21.31
C GLY A 83 -1.16 23.35 -21.81
N GLY A 84 -0.05 23.82 -21.23
CA GLY A 84 0.71 24.96 -21.69
C GLY A 84 2.00 24.54 -22.39
N ASN A 85 2.99 25.42 -22.34
CA ASN A 85 4.33 25.20 -22.94
C ASN A 85 5.41 25.28 -21.86
N LYS A 86 5.19 24.68 -20.71
CA LYS A 86 6.12 24.77 -19.58
C LYS A 86 7.44 24.07 -19.86
N PHE A 87 7.41 23.02 -20.68
CA PHE A 87 8.59 22.26 -21.10
C PHE A 87 8.65 22.16 -22.63
N THR A 88 9.85 22.29 -23.17
CA THR A 88 10.11 22.34 -24.64
C THR A 88 9.82 21.02 -25.35
N ASP A 89 9.85 19.89 -24.61
CA ASP A 89 9.63 18.54 -25.10
C ASP A 89 8.22 18.02 -24.78
N VAL A 90 7.33 18.88 -24.24
CA VAL A 90 5.92 18.59 -23.99
C VAL A 90 5.05 19.55 -24.79
N ALA A 91 4.70 19.16 -26.01
CA ALA A 91 3.84 19.98 -26.85
C ALA A 91 2.46 20.15 -26.20
N ALA A 92 1.84 21.34 -26.35
CA ALA A 92 0.55 21.67 -25.73
C ALA A 92 -0.60 20.69 -26.12
N ASN A 93 -0.53 20.08 -27.30
CA ASN A 93 -1.48 19.07 -27.76
C ASN A 93 -1.11 17.64 -27.36
N ARG A 94 -0.03 17.43 -26.60
CA ARG A 94 0.31 16.13 -26.06
C ARG A 94 -0.74 15.73 -25.03
N TRP A 95 -1.16 14.48 -25.02
CA TRP A 95 -2.20 13.96 -24.11
C TRP A 95 -1.88 14.23 -22.62
N SER A 96 -0.60 14.31 -22.27
CA SER A 96 -0.13 14.50 -20.90
C SER A 96 0.13 15.96 -20.51
N ALA A 97 0.04 16.91 -21.46
CA ALA A 97 0.48 18.30 -21.25
C ALA A 97 -0.19 18.97 -20.05
N GLY A 98 -1.51 18.83 -19.89
CA GLY A 98 -2.24 19.42 -18.77
C GLY A 98 -1.82 18.83 -17.42
N TYR A 99 -1.61 17.52 -17.33
CA TYR A 99 -1.16 16.85 -16.11
C TYR A 99 0.27 17.27 -15.73
N VAL A 100 1.16 17.33 -16.72
CA VAL A 100 2.56 17.76 -16.52
C VAL A 100 2.63 19.20 -16.04
N ASP A 101 1.88 20.09 -16.66
CA ASP A 101 1.85 21.52 -16.28
C ASP A 101 1.26 21.72 -14.88
N TYR A 102 0.19 20.98 -14.53
CA TYR A 102 -0.37 20.96 -13.19
C TYR A 102 0.68 20.53 -12.16
N CYS A 103 1.27 19.36 -12.36
CA CYS A 103 2.27 18.81 -11.44
C CYS A 103 3.51 19.71 -11.32
N ALA A 104 3.91 20.38 -12.40
CA ALA A 104 5.03 21.31 -12.37
C ALA A 104 4.68 22.65 -11.68
N THR A 105 3.43 23.08 -11.77
CA THR A 105 2.95 24.31 -11.11
C THR A 105 2.78 24.09 -9.59
N THR A 106 2.37 22.90 -9.19
CA THR A 106 2.20 22.52 -7.79
C THR A 106 3.49 22.01 -7.12
N GLY A 107 4.62 22.00 -7.85
CA GLY A 107 5.91 21.56 -7.30
C GLY A 107 6.09 20.06 -7.18
N VAL A 108 5.12 19.25 -7.64
CA VAL A 108 5.19 17.77 -7.61
C VAL A 108 6.31 17.27 -8.50
N VAL A 109 6.48 17.87 -9.68
CA VAL A 109 7.55 17.51 -10.62
C VAL A 109 8.43 18.69 -10.95
N ALA A 110 9.67 18.38 -11.30
CA ALA A 110 10.61 19.34 -11.92
C ALA A 110 11.05 18.80 -13.28
N GLY A 111 11.56 19.70 -14.13
CA GLY A 111 12.25 19.33 -15.36
C GLY A 111 13.58 18.61 -15.08
N ILE A 112 14.12 18.03 -16.13
CA ILE A 112 15.44 17.35 -16.10
C ILE A 112 16.60 18.30 -16.45
N GLY A 113 16.33 19.59 -16.60
CA GLY A 113 17.24 20.60 -17.08
C GLY A 113 16.94 21.04 -18.51
N ASN A 114 17.56 22.15 -18.95
CA ASN A 114 17.41 22.71 -20.30
C ASN A 114 15.95 22.94 -20.75
N GLY A 115 15.03 23.19 -19.81
CA GLY A 115 13.62 23.38 -20.12
C GLY A 115 12.90 22.11 -20.56
N GLN A 116 13.44 20.93 -20.29
CA GLN A 116 12.88 19.63 -20.66
C GLN A 116 12.29 18.87 -19.48
N PHE A 117 11.25 18.06 -19.75
CA PHE A 117 10.57 17.17 -18.79
C PHE A 117 10.95 15.70 -18.97
N ASN A 118 11.24 15.27 -20.21
CA ASN A 118 11.42 13.86 -20.61
C ASN A 118 10.17 13.01 -20.35
N PRO A 119 9.04 13.28 -21.03
CA PRO A 119 7.73 12.67 -20.72
C PRO A 119 7.72 11.15 -20.81
N THR A 120 8.42 10.55 -21.76
CA THR A 120 8.49 9.09 -21.98
C THR A 120 9.58 8.38 -21.16
N GLY A 121 10.40 9.14 -20.44
CA GLY A 121 11.44 8.57 -19.58
C GLY A 121 10.82 7.81 -18.42
N SER A 122 11.43 6.68 -18.05
CA SER A 122 11.00 5.89 -16.90
C SER A 122 11.37 6.58 -15.57
N LEU A 123 10.58 6.33 -14.52
CA LEU A 123 10.82 6.83 -13.17
C LEU A 123 11.44 5.77 -12.27
N THR A 124 12.36 6.22 -11.40
CA THR A 124 12.82 5.39 -10.28
C THR A 124 11.85 5.50 -9.10
N ALA A 125 11.94 4.52 -8.17
CA ALA A 125 11.16 4.56 -6.93
C ALA A 125 11.39 5.87 -6.16
N LEU A 126 12.63 6.35 -6.11
CA LEU A 126 12.98 7.59 -5.44
C LEU A 126 12.33 8.83 -6.09
N GLN A 127 12.32 8.90 -7.42
CA GLN A 127 11.68 10.00 -8.13
C GLN A 127 10.16 10.02 -7.93
N PHE A 128 9.54 8.83 -7.99
CA PHE A 128 8.11 8.71 -7.73
C PHE A 128 7.77 8.97 -6.26
N GLY A 129 8.59 8.47 -5.34
CA GLY A 129 8.45 8.74 -3.90
C GLY A 129 8.48 10.23 -3.57
N LYS A 130 9.38 11.01 -4.22
CA LYS A 130 9.37 12.47 -4.10
C LYS A 130 8.02 13.07 -4.50
N MET A 131 7.44 12.63 -5.62
CA MET A 131 6.11 13.11 -6.04
C MET A 131 5.03 12.81 -4.99
N LEU A 132 5.06 11.61 -4.40
CA LEU A 132 4.11 11.21 -3.35
C LEU A 132 4.31 11.98 -2.04
N LEU A 133 5.57 12.29 -1.65
CA LEU A 133 5.85 13.12 -0.49
C LEU A 133 5.24 14.52 -0.63
N VAL A 134 5.32 15.13 -1.81
CA VAL A 134 4.65 16.42 -2.07
C VAL A 134 3.13 16.27 -1.97
N CYS A 135 2.55 15.14 -2.42
CA CYS A 135 1.12 14.86 -2.22
C CYS A 135 0.75 14.74 -0.74
N LEU A 136 1.64 14.20 0.10
CA LEU A 136 1.46 14.12 1.55
C LEU A 136 1.54 15.50 2.24
N GLY A 137 1.96 16.55 1.52
CA GLY A 137 2.08 17.90 2.03
C GLY A 137 3.51 18.35 2.32
N TYR A 138 4.51 17.48 2.14
CA TYR A 138 5.91 17.88 2.32
C TYR A 138 6.31 18.97 1.32
N ASP A 139 6.85 20.04 1.85
CA ASP A 139 7.35 21.16 1.04
C ASP A 139 8.75 20.85 0.53
N ALA A 140 8.90 20.85 -0.80
CA ALA A 140 10.13 20.39 -1.43
C ALA A 140 11.36 21.23 -1.08
N ASP A 141 11.19 22.51 -0.83
CA ASP A 141 12.29 23.40 -0.48
C ASP A 141 12.63 23.29 1.01
N SER A 142 11.62 23.26 1.89
CA SER A 142 11.82 23.13 3.35
C SER A 142 12.48 21.81 3.73
N GLU A 143 12.13 20.71 3.02
CA GLU A 143 12.66 19.37 3.28
C GLU A 143 13.92 19.03 2.46
N GLY A 144 14.41 19.99 1.64
CA GLY A 144 15.58 19.77 0.79
C GLY A 144 15.39 18.63 -0.22
N LEU A 145 14.17 18.50 -0.76
CA LEU A 145 13.87 17.55 -1.83
C LEU A 145 14.32 18.06 -3.20
N THR A 146 15.06 19.17 -3.21
CA THR A 146 15.72 19.78 -4.36
C THR A 146 17.21 19.96 -4.05
N GLY A 147 18.04 20.30 -5.06
CA GLY A 147 19.48 20.52 -4.85
C GLY A 147 20.31 19.24 -4.72
N ALA A 148 21.48 19.32 -4.11
CA ALA A 148 22.48 18.23 -4.11
C ALA A 148 22.04 17.01 -3.26
N ASP A 149 21.40 17.24 -2.12
CA ASP A 149 21.07 16.22 -1.13
C ASP A 149 19.66 15.64 -1.30
N TRP A 150 18.96 15.98 -2.38
CA TRP A 150 17.55 15.60 -2.58
C TRP A 150 17.30 14.08 -2.46
N GLN A 151 18.25 13.26 -2.92
CA GLN A 151 18.10 11.80 -2.89
C GLN A 151 18.10 11.26 -1.46
N ILE A 152 19.02 11.75 -0.64
CA ILE A 152 19.15 11.34 0.76
C ILE A 152 17.93 11.78 1.55
N ASN A 153 17.50 13.03 1.39
CA ASN A 153 16.35 13.59 2.09
C ASN A 153 15.04 12.89 1.66
N THR A 154 14.86 12.67 0.36
CA THR A 154 13.72 11.91 -0.16
C THR A 154 13.71 10.49 0.40
N SER A 155 14.83 9.78 0.38
CA SER A 155 14.92 8.42 0.89
C SER A 155 14.55 8.34 2.38
N LYS A 156 15.03 9.28 3.18
CA LYS A 156 14.71 9.39 4.61
C LYS A 156 13.20 9.56 4.85
N LEU A 157 12.57 10.49 4.15
CA LEU A 157 11.14 10.74 4.29
C LEU A 157 10.29 9.60 3.73
N MET A 158 10.69 8.97 2.63
CA MET A 158 10.04 7.77 2.10
C MET A 158 10.04 6.62 3.12
N THR A 159 11.15 6.45 3.84
CA THR A 159 11.25 5.43 4.91
C THR A 159 10.32 5.77 6.06
N SER A 160 10.30 7.02 6.53
CA SER A 160 9.40 7.48 7.59
C SER A 160 7.92 7.33 7.21
N ALA A 161 7.56 7.65 5.97
CA ALA A 161 6.21 7.49 5.44
C ALA A 161 5.89 6.06 4.98
N LYS A 162 6.82 5.11 5.14
CA LYS A 162 6.68 3.70 4.76
C LYS A 162 6.27 3.50 3.28
N LEU A 163 6.70 4.37 2.37
CA LEU A 163 6.26 4.34 0.97
C LEU A 163 6.69 3.08 0.21
N LEU A 164 7.74 2.38 0.66
CA LEU A 164 8.20 1.11 0.07
C LEU A 164 7.73 -0.13 0.83
N LYS A 165 6.80 -0.02 1.77
CA LYS A 165 6.26 -1.20 2.48
C LYS A 165 5.66 -2.19 1.48
N GLY A 166 6.04 -3.48 1.61
CA GLY A 166 5.62 -4.53 0.67
C GLY A 166 6.35 -4.54 -0.67
N LEU A 167 7.44 -3.75 -0.80
CA LEU A 167 8.32 -3.68 -1.97
C LEU A 167 9.78 -3.94 -1.58
N ASP A 168 10.03 -4.95 -0.75
CA ASP A 168 11.33 -5.21 -0.13
C ASP A 168 12.46 -5.49 -1.13
N SER A 169 12.12 -5.97 -2.32
CA SER A 169 13.08 -6.21 -3.42
C SER A 169 13.39 -4.96 -4.24
N VAL A 170 12.64 -3.86 -4.06
CA VAL A 170 12.78 -2.65 -4.89
C VAL A 170 13.77 -1.68 -4.25
N LYS A 171 14.86 -1.40 -4.95
CA LYS A 171 15.79 -0.36 -4.51
C LYS A 171 15.29 1.03 -4.93
N ALA A 172 15.54 2.02 -4.09
CA ALA A 172 15.09 3.40 -4.34
C ALA A 172 15.53 3.96 -5.71
N THR A 173 16.69 3.52 -6.22
CA THR A 173 17.28 3.97 -7.50
C THR A 173 16.84 3.15 -8.72
N GLU A 174 16.07 2.08 -8.52
CA GLU A 174 15.58 1.24 -9.62
C GLU A 174 14.31 1.83 -10.24
N VAL A 175 14.15 1.58 -11.54
CA VAL A 175 12.93 1.92 -12.29
C VAL A 175 11.80 1.06 -11.78
N ILE A 176 10.64 1.68 -11.53
CA ILE A 176 9.47 0.98 -11.02
C ILE A 176 8.49 0.60 -12.12
N THR A 177 7.80 -0.51 -11.88
CA THR A 177 6.68 -0.96 -12.70
C THR A 177 5.37 -0.25 -12.30
N ARG A 178 4.33 -0.41 -13.11
CA ARG A 178 3.01 0.15 -12.84
C ARG A 178 2.37 -0.39 -11.57
N GLU A 179 2.49 -1.71 -11.28
CA GLU A 179 1.96 -2.26 -10.02
C GLU A 179 2.78 -1.83 -8.81
N GLN A 180 4.11 -1.68 -8.93
CA GLN A 180 4.94 -1.13 -7.86
C GLN A 180 4.58 0.33 -7.56
N ALA A 181 4.29 1.11 -8.59
CA ALA A 181 3.77 2.47 -8.40
C ALA A 181 2.41 2.46 -7.71
N ALA A 182 1.51 1.52 -8.06
CA ALA A 182 0.25 1.36 -7.36
C ALA A 182 0.46 1.04 -5.87
N GLN A 183 1.41 0.15 -5.53
CA GLN A 183 1.74 -0.15 -4.14
C GLN A 183 2.28 1.09 -3.40
N MET A 184 3.19 1.85 -4.00
CA MET A 184 3.69 3.08 -3.39
C MET A 184 2.56 4.10 -3.16
N MET A 185 1.61 4.22 -4.09
CA MET A 185 0.45 5.10 -3.92
C MET A 185 -0.51 4.60 -2.83
N LEU A 186 -0.75 3.29 -2.74
CA LEU A 186 -1.55 2.70 -1.66
C LEU A 186 -0.90 2.97 -0.30
N ASN A 187 0.42 2.85 -0.21
CA ASN A 187 1.16 3.19 1.01
C ASN A 187 1.03 4.69 1.34
N ALA A 188 1.08 5.55 0.32
CA ALA A 188 0.85 6.98 0.51
C ALA A 188 -0.59 7.29 0.99
N LEU A 189 -1.62 6.57 0.53
CA LEU A 189 -2.98 6.72 1.05
C LEU A 189 -3.08 6.38 2.54
N LYS A 190 -2.26 5.44 3.01
CA LYS A 190 -2.18 5.01 4.42
C LYS A 190 -1.25 5.90 5.27
N ALA A 191 -0.51 6.81 4.67
CA ALA A 191 0.46 7.66 5.35
C ALA A 191 -0.21 8.98 5.83
N PRO A 192 0.19 9.49 7.02
CA PRO A 192 -0.29 10.76 7.54
C PRO A 192 0.16 11.93 6.67
N THR A 193 -0.74 12.90 6.51
CA THR A 193 -0.43 14.17 5.84
C THR A 193 0.27 15.13 6.78
N VAL A 194 1.04 16.05 6.20
CA VAL A 194 1.77 17.08 6.95
C VAL A 194 1.39 18.47 6.48
N GLU A 195 1.64 19.45 7.37
CA GLU A 195 1.50 20.88 7.10
C GLU A 195 2.62 21.68 7.77
N TYR A 196 2.71 22.94 7.41
CA TYR A 196 3.70 23.88 7.91
C TYR A 196 3.02 25.18 8.34
N ASP A 197 3.34 25.69 9.51
CA ASP A 197 2.89 27.03 9.95
C ASP A 197 3.43 28.11 9.00
N THR A 198 4.68 27.96 8.57
CA THR A 198 5.33 28.81 7.56
C THR A 198 6.11 27.94 6.60
N LYS A 199 5.82 28.06 5.31
CA LYS A 199 6.61 27.37 4.29
C LYS A 199 7.97 28.03 4.12
N GLY A 200 8.99 27.21 3.95
CA GLY A 200 10.32 27.67 3.58
C GLY A 200 10.35 28.28 2.18
N SER A 201 11.38 29.02 1.91
CA SER A 201 11.74 29.49 0.57
C SER A 201 13.20 29.21 0.29
N THR A 202 13.57 29.11 -0.98
CA THR A 202 14.96 28.98 -1.38
C THR A 202 15.43 30.25 -2.07
N ILE A 203 16.67 30.65 -1.78
CA ILE A 203 17.36 31.65 -2.54
C ILE A 203 18.60 31.05 -3.22
N THR A 204 18.90 31.48 -4.40
CA THR A 204 20.13 31.08 -5.10
C THR A 204 21.15 32.16 -4.99
N ILE A 205 22.27 31.88 -4.33
CA ILE A 205 23.43 32.82 -4.26
C ILE A 205 24.61 32.12 -4.90
N ASN A 206 25.14 32.74 -5.96
CA ASN A 206 26.30 32.22 -6.72
C ASN A 206 26.14 30.75 -7.16
N GLY A 207 24.93 30.35 -7.55
CA GLY A 207 24.62 28.97 -7.96
C GLY A 207 24.37 27.99 -6.83
N ALA A 208 24.53 28.38 -5.57
CA ALA A 208 24.16 27.58 -4.42
C ALA A 208 22.71 27.89 -4.02
N VAL A 209 21.90 26.86 -3.89
CA VAL A 209 20.51 26.96 -3.39
C VAL A 209 20.55 26.92 -1.86
N ILE A 210 20.12 28.02 -1.22
CA ILE A 210 20.08 28.14 0.24
C ILE A 210 18.63 28.19 0.69
N GLY A 211 18.23 27.23 1.53
CA GLY A 211 16.91 27.24 2.17
C GLY A 211 16.81 28.36 3.23
N ILE A 212 15.76 29.16 3.16
CA ILE A 212 15.41 30.15 4.18
C ILE A 212 14.20 29.64 4.96
N GLY A 213 14.45 29.40 6.23
CA GLY A 213 13.56 29.07 7.32
C GLY A 213 12.06 28.92 7.05
N GLY A 214 11.62 27.67 6.94
CA GLY A 214 10.24 27.28 7.19
C GLY A 214 10.10 26.68 8.61
N SER A 215 8.88 26.53 9.08
CA SER A 215 8.60 25.69 10.25
C SER A 215 8.89 24.23 9.90
N LYS A 216 9.11 23.43 10.92
CA LYS A 216 9.19 21.98 10.77
C LYS A 216 7.83 21.43 10.34
N ALA A 217 7.81 20.40 9.50
CA ALA A 217 6.60 19.66 9.16
C ALA A 217 5.94 19.10 10.42
N THR A 218 4.65 19.32 10.55
CA THR A 218 3.80 18.74 11.61
C THR A 218 2.71 17.91 10.98
N TYR A 219 2.28 16.84 11.65
CA TYR A 219 1.17 16.04 11.14
C TYR A 219 -0.13 16.84 11.18
N VAL A 220 -0.91 16.74 10.12
CA VAL A 220 -2.30 17.19 10.14
C VAL A 220 -3.06 16.27 11.09
N THR A 221 -3.74 16.87 12.07
CA THR A 221 -4.48 16.13 13.08
C THR A 221 -5.94 16.51 13.09
N ALA A 222 -6.77 15.61 13.58
CA ALA A 222 -8.17 15.86 13.83
C ALA A 222 -8.56 15.29 15.19
N THR A 223 -9.33 16.07 15.95
CA THR A 223 -10.00 15.57 17.15
C THR A 223 -11.21 14.78 16.72
N VAL A 224 -11.25 13.50 17.09
CA VAL A 224 -12.26 12.59 16.58
C VAL A 224 -13.19 12.17 17.70
N ALA A 225 -14.49 12.47 17.53
CA ALA A 225 -15.55 11.78 18.27
C ALA A 225 -15.57 10.29 17.85
N GLU A 226 -16.06 9.38 18.71
CA GLU A 226 -16.04 7.93 18.45
C GLU A 226 -16.62 7.51 17.09
N ASP A 227 -17.53 8.29 16.54
CA ASP A 227 -18.24 8.05 15.27
C ASP A 227 -17.66 8.78 14.07
N SER A 228 -16.50 9.43 14.21
CA SER A 228 -15.97 10.26 13.14
C SER A 228 -15.42 9.43 11.98
N THR A 229 -15.65 9.91 10.77
CA THR A 229 -15.17 9.32 9.52
C THR A 229 -13.66 9.45 9.32
N VAL A 230 -12.96 10.24 10.12
CA VAL A 230 -11.53 10.52 10.02
C VAL A 230 -10.65 9.28 10.32
N LYS A 231 -11.20 8.24 10.98
CA LYS A 231 -10.48 6.99 11.29
C LYS A 231 -10.63 5.91 10.21
N ASN A 232 -10.98 6.29 8.99
CA ASN A 232 -11.36 5.32 7.97
C ASN A 232 -10.20 4.54 7.37
N ILE A 233 -8.97 5.06 7.38
CA ILE A 233 -7.83 4.45 6.72
C ILE A 233 -6.64 4.28 7.66
N GLY A 234 -6.42 5.22 8.58
CA GLY A 234 -5.39 5.15 9.61
C GLY A 234 -5.98 5.22 11.01
N LYS A 235 -5.18 4.92 12.00
CA LYS A 235 -5.58 4.98 13.42
C LYS A 235 -4.42 5.43 14.29
N THR A 236 -3.49 6.21 13.76
CA THR A 236 -2.37 6.67 14.54
C THR A 236 -2.84 7.75 15.51
N GLN A 237 -3.10 7.34 16.74
CA GLN A 237 -3.40 8.27 17.83
C GLN A 237 -2.12 8.94 18.30
N LEU A 238 -2.15 10.23 18.47
CA LEU A 238 -1.04 10.94 19.06
C LEU A 238 -0.99 10.68 20.57
N THR A 239 0.20 10.49 21.10
CA THR A 239 0.43 10.13 22.49
C THR A 239 -0.23 11.15 23.43
N ASN A 240 -1.06 10.66 24.36
CA ASN A 240 -1.75 11.43 25.39
C ASN A 240 -2.76 12.49 24.87
N SER A 241 -3.32 12.32 23.69
CA SER A 241 -4.35 13.21 23.17
C SER A 241 -5.51 12.43 22.54
N ASN A 242 -6.65 13.09 22.33
CA ASN A 242 -7.75 12.57 21.53
C ASN A 242 -7.59 12.93 20.05
N GLU A 243 -6.38 13.27 19.65
CA GLU A 243 -6.03 13.63 18.28
C GLU A 243 -5.48 12.42 17.53
N TYR A 244 -5.87 12.33 16.29
CA TYR A 244 -5.42 11.30 15.33
C TYR A 244 -4.82 11.99 14.13
N THR A 245 -3.85 11.35 13.51
CA THR A 245 -3.34 11.79 12.22
C THR A 245 -4.43 11.68 11.15
N VAL A 246 -4.36 12.55 10.14
CA VAL A 246 -5.21 12.51 8.97
C VAL A 246 -4.39 11.93 7.81
N GLU A 247 -4.72 10.72 7.41
CA GLU A 247 -4.06 10.05 6.32
C GLU A 247 -4.50 10.63 4.96
N LEU A 248 -3.61 10.53 3.96
CA LEU A 248 -3.88 11.09 2.62
C LEU A 248 -5.17 10.53 2.01
N GLY A 249 -5.42 9.23 2.20
CA GLY A 249 -6.62 8.59 1.70
C GLY A 249 -7.91 9.14 2.33
N GLU A 250 -7.89 9.49 3.61
CA GLU A 250 -9.02 10.12 4.31
C GLU A 250 -9.28 11.54 3.80
N LYS A 251 -8.19 12.28 3.56
CA LYS A 251 -8.26 13.65 3.03
C LYS A 251 -8.84 13.70 1.62
N LEU A 252 -8.50 12.72 0.78
CA LEU A 252 -8.88 12.71 -0.64
C LEU A 252 -10.16 11.94 -0.93
N PHE A 253 -10.45 10.87 -0.17
CA PHE A 253 -11.52 9.92 -0.46
C PHE A 253 -12.38 9.64 0.77
N SER A 254 -13.26 10.56 1.12
CA SER A 254 -14.10 10.49 2.34
C SER A 254 -14.98 9.23 2.46
N ASN A 255 -15.26 8.54 1.34
CA ASN A 255 -16.05 7.31 1.31
C ASN A 255 -15.20 6.03 1.19
N LEU A 256 -13.87 6.15 1.16
CA LEU A 256 -12.96 5.03 1.18
C LEU A 256 -12.70 4.62 2.63
N LYS A 257 -12.83 3.34 2.93
CA LYS A 257 -12.63 2.81 4.29
C LYS A 257 -11.74 1.58 4.26
N LEU A 258 -10.90 1.46 5.28
CA LEU A 258 -10.06 0.31 5.57
C LEU A 258 -10.47 -0.27 6.91
N ASN A 259 -10.85 -1.54 6.94
CA ASN A 259 -11.21 -2.25 8.16
C ASN A 259 -10.31 -3.46 8.35
N SER A 260 -9.82 -3.67 9.56
CA SER A 260 -9.17 -4.92 9.94
C SER A 260 -10.21 -6.03 10.01
N THR A 261 -9.87 -7.19 9.48
CA THR A 261 -10.72 -8.38 9.42
C THR A 261 -9.86 -9.64 9.39
N ALA A 262 -10.43 -10.76 9.06
CA ALA A 262 -9.72 -11.98 8.71
C ALA A 262 -10.24 -12.54 7.39
N ASP A 263 -9.41 -13.28 6.68
CA ASP A 263 -9.82 -14.00 5.47
C ASP A 263 -10.49 -15.35 5.80
N ALA A 264 -10.80 -16.14 4.77
CA ALA A 264 -11.46 -17.43 4.94
C ALA A 264 -10.62 -18.47 5.75
N PHE A 265 -9.31 -18.28 5.83
CA PHE A 265 -8.40 -19.09 6.65
C PHE A 265 -8.15 -18.49 8.03
N MET A 266 -8.83 -17.39 8.38
CA MET A 266 -8.61 -16.61 9.60
C MET A 266 -7.22 -15.96 9.67
N ARG A 267 -6.57 -15.75 8.52
CA ARG A 267 -5.38 -14.91 8.45
C ARG A 267 -5.79 -13.46 8.70
N PRO A 268 -5.04 -12.69 9.49
CA PRO A 268 -5.22 -11.26 9.55
C PRO A 268 -5.32 -10.67 8.15
N ALA A 269 -6.28 -9.80 7.94
CA ALA A 269 -6.58 -9.27 6.62
C ALA A 269 -7.12 -7.84 6.71
N THR A 270 -6.99 -7.12 5.61
CA THR A 270 -7.59 -5.81 5.42
C THR A 270 -8.77 -5.91 4.46
N LYS A 271 -9.86 -5.23 4.79
CA LYS A 271 -11.04 -5.11 3.92
C LYS A 271 -11.22 -3.67 3.52
N TRP A 272 -11.17 -3.41 2.21
CA TRP A 272 -11.44 -2.10 1.64
C TRP A 272 -12.88 -1.99 1.17
N THR A 273 -13.48 -0.83 1.45
CA THR A 273 -14.81 -0.48 0.93
C THR A 273 -14.81 0.93 0.38
N LEU A 274 -15.59 1.17 -0.68
CA LEU A 274 -15.84 2.49 -1.25
C LEU A 274 -17.34 2.70 -1.34
N LYS A 275 -17.88 3.76 -0.73
CA LYS A 275 -19.32 4.02 -0.67
C LYS A 275 -20.13 2.82 -0.15
N ALA A 276 -19.59 2.15 0.86
CA ALA A 276 -20.12 0.93 1.50
C ALA A 276 -20.02 -0.36 0.64
N GLU A 277 -19.61 -0.28 -0.62
CA GLU A 277 -19.38 -1.45 -1.47
C GLU A 277 -17.98 -2.01 -1.23
N THR A 278 -17.85 -3.34 -1.19
CA THR A 278 -16.57 -3.99 -0.97
C THR A 278 -15.72 -3.95 -2.24
N ILE A 279 -14.49 -3.43 -2.11
CA ILE A 279 -13.46 -3.54 -3.15
C ILE A 279 -12.82 -4.92 -3.08
N GLY A 280 -12.36 -5.33 -1.91
CA GLY A 280 -11.72 -6.62 -1.68
C GLY A 280 -11.32 -6.84 -0.23
N THR A 281 -10.95 -8.07 0.08
CA THR A 281 -10.34 -8.49 1.35
C THR A 281 -9.00 -9.13 1.01
N TYR A 282 -7.93 -8.62 1.62
CA TYR A 282 -6.56 -9.01 1.32
C TYR A 282 -5.88 -9.46 2.60
N ALA A 283 -5.38 -10.70 2.60
CA ALA A 283 -4.63 -11.22 3.72
C ALA A 283 -3.32 -10.45 3.90
N ASP A 284 -2.98 -10.15 5.14
CA ASP A 284 -1.72 -9.52 5.47
C ASP A 284 -0.56 -10.48 5.19
N THR A 285 0.61 -9.93 4.90
CA THR A 285 1.81 -10.74 4.76
C THR A 285 2.20 -11.30 6.13
N PRO A 286 2.39 -12.62 6.28
CA PRO A 286 2.85 -13.18 7.54
C PRO A 286 4.29 -12.74 7.83
N ASP A 287 4.62 -12.57 9.12
CA ASP A 287 5.98 -12.29 9.57
C ASP A 287 6.91 -13.47 9.29
N LEU A 288 6.39 -14.68 9.48
CA LEU A 288 7.12 -15.92 9.17
C LEU A 288 6.21 -16.93 8.49
N THR A 289 6.81 -17.78 7.67
CA THR A 289 6.12 -18.86 6.97
C THR A 289 6.95 -20.14 7.05
N TYR A 290 6.30 -21.26 7.39
CA TYR A 290 6.92 -22.57 7.46
C TYR A 290 6.10 -23.60 6.69
N THR A 291 6.78 -24.56 6.07
CA THR A 291 6.18 -25.68 5.32
C THR A 291 6.46 -27.05 5.94
N ALA A 292 7.05 -27.06 7.12
CA ALA A 292 7.37 -28.25 7.91
C ALA A 292 7.12 -27.97 9.39
N GLY A 293 6.90 -29.02 10.17
CA GLY A 293 6.70 -28.89 11.60
C GLY A 293 7.87 -28.19 12.28
N THR A 294 7.63 -27.00 12.81
CA THR A 294 8.64 -26.10 13.37
C THR A 294 8.48 -26.00 14.88
N LYS A 295 9.62 -26.04 15.59
CA LYS A 295 9.61 -25.87 17.04
C LYS A 295 9.19 -24.44 17.41
N ILE A 296 8.36 -24.31 18.42
CA ILE A 296 7.90 -22.99 18.89
C ILE A 296 9.08 -22.12 19.33
N GLY A 297 10.07 -22.70 20.02
CA GLY A 297 11.28 -21.95 20.38
C GLY A 297 12.05 -21.39 19.17
N THR A 298 12.00 -22.08 18.02
CA THR A 298 12.59 -21.57 16.77
C THR A 298 11.79 -20.38 16.26
N ILE A 299 10.45 -20.47 16.24
CA ILE A 299 9.57 -19.38 15.81
C ILE A 299 9.82 -18.12 16.65
N TYR A 300 9.92 -18.27 17.98
CA TYR A 300 10.26 -17.14 18.86
C TYR A 300 11.63 -16.51 18.54
N SER A 301 12.62 -17.36 18.28
CA SER A 301 13.94 -16.86 17.88
C SER A 301 13.92 -16.13 16.54
N ASP A 302 13.16 -16.66 15.58
CA ASP A 302 13.04 -16.08 14.25
C ASP A 302 12.23 -14.74 14.27
N LEU A 303 11.29 -14.60 15.21
CA LEU A 303 10.60 -13.33 15.48
C LEU A 303 11.48 -12.33 16.29
N GLY A 304 12.67 -12.73 16.74
CA GLY A 304 13.53 -11.86 17.56
C GLY A 304 13.03 -11.68 19.00
N LEU A 305 12.13 -12.52 19.47
CA LEU A 305 11.57 -12.40 20.82
C LEU A 305 12.57 -12.92 21.86
N SER A 306 12.84 -12.11 22.89
CA SER A 306 13.74 -12.47 24.01
C SER A 306 13.05 -13.36 25.02
N ASP A 307 11.77 -13.09 25.29
CA ASP A 307 10.95 -13.74 26.30
C ASP A 307 9.74 -14.41 25.65
N GLY A 308 9.09 -15.33 26.37
CA GLY A 308 7.89 -16.00 25.93
C GLY A 308 6.66 -15.09 26.06
N ILE A 309 5.72 -15.21 25.12
CA ILE A 309 4.43 -14.56 25.18
C ILE A 309 3.48 -15.43 25.98
N SER A 310 2.59 -14.79 26.77
CA SER A 310 1.60 -15.50 27.55
C SER A 310 0.70 -16.37 26.64
N LYS A 311 0.48 -17.60 27.02
CA LYS A 311 -0.37 -18.56 26.31
C LYS A 311 -1.76 -18.00 25.95
N LYS A 312 -2.33 -17.13 26.78
CA LYS A 312 -3.60 -16.44 26.52
C LYS A 312 -3.54 -15.45 25.36
N ASN A 313 -2.34 -15.01 24.99
CA ASN A 313 -2.11 -14.06 23.91
C ASN A 313 -1.71 -14.76 22.60
N VAL A 314 -1.88 -16.07 22.52
CA VAL A 314 -1.60 -16.85 21.32
C VAL A 314 -2.90 -17.47 20.81
N THR A 315 -3.14 -17.27 19.52
CA THR A 315 -4.33 -17.80 18.83
C THR A 315 -3.88 -18.73 17.72
N GLU A 316 -4.55 -19.85 17.55
CA GLU A 316 -4.29 -20.81 16.48
C GLU A 316 -5.56 -21.10 15.69
N TYR A 317 -5.43 -21.07 14.38
CA TYR A 317 -6.47 -21.46 13.44
C TYR A 317 -5.95 -22.57 12.54
N VAL A 318 -6.78 -23.56 12.25
CA VAL A 318 -6.48 -24.65 11.33
C VAL A 318 -7.58 -24.72 10.29
N ASP A 319 -7.23 -24.54 9.02
CA ASP A 319 -8.17 -24.50 7.88
C ASP A 319 -9.36 -23.52 8.11
N GLY A 320 -9.08 -22.37 8.70
CA GLY A 320 -10.08 -21.34 8.99
C GLY A 320 -10.94 -21.59 10.23
N VAL A 321 -10.62 -22.61 11.02
CA VAL A 321 -11.35 -22.94 12.25
C VAL A 321 -10.47 -22.64 13.46
N TYR A 322 -11.01 -21.95 14.45
CA TYR A 322 -10.33 -21.74 15.73
C TYR A 322 -9.99 -23.08 16.37
N ALA A 323 -8.71 -23.32 16.61
CA ALA A 323 -8.24 -24.62 17.14
C ALA A 323 -8.37 -24.74 18.67
N GLY A 324 -8.70 -23.64 19.35
CA GLY A 324 -8.90 -23.61 20.79
C GLY A 324 -7.62 -23.30 21.57
N ALA A 325 -7.58 -23.73 22.84
CA ALA A 325 -6.45 -23.52 23.72
C ALA A 325 -5.23 -24.32 23.25
N PHE A 326 -4.06 -23.69 23.30
CA PHE A 326 -2.80 -24.38 23.03
C PHE A 326 -2.57 -25.55 23.98
N ALA A 327 -2.14 -26.68 23.43
CA ALA A 327 -1.77 -27.87 24.19
C ALA A 327 -0.35 -27.78 24.77
N TYR A 328 0.50 -26.87 24.30
CA TYR A 328 1.91 -26.73 24.63
C TYR A 328 2.23 -25.35 25.23
N ASP A 329 3.35 -25.26 25.94
CA ASP A 329 3.83 -23.99 26.47
C ASP A 329 4.47 -23.15 25.37
N ILE A 330 4.00 -21.94 25.23
CA ILE A 330 4.51 -20.94 24.29
C ILE A 330 5.58 -20.14 24.99
N VAL A 331 6.80 -20.64 24.99
CA VAL A 331 7.96 -19.97 25.56
C VAL A 331 9.19 -20.18 24.69
N LYS A 332 10.12 -19.24 24.73
CA LYS A 332 11.41 -19.40 24.08
C LYS A 332 12.10 -20.68 24.56
N GLY A 333 12.60 -21.48 23.63
CA GLY A 333 13.24 -22.74 23.91
C GLY A 333 12.30 -23.93 24.00
N SER A 334 10.98 -23.76 23.85
CA SER A 334 10.03 -24.87 23.73
C SER A 334 10.44 -25.82 22.61
N LYS A 335 10.28 -27.12 22.87
CA LYS A 335 10.52 -28.18 21.89
C LYS A 335 9.26 -28.59 21.16
N ASP A 336 8.09 -28.12 21.62
CA ASP A 336 6.83 -28.40 20.99
C ASP A 336 6.83 -27.82 19.57
N LYS A 337 6.12 -28.47 18.69
CA LYS A 337 6.05 -28.12 17.28
C LYS A 337 4.64 -27.73 16.87
N VAL A 338 4.57 -26.77 15.95
CA VAL A 338 3.38 -26.42 15.20
C VAL A 338 3.62 -26.67 13.71
N GLY A 339 2.54 -26.84 12.97
CA GLY A 339 2.61 -27.21 11.56
C GLY A 339 3.02 -28.66 11.36
N GLY A 340 3.28 -29.03 10.11
CA GLY A 340 3.62 -30.40 9.71
C GLY A 340 3.96 -30.48 8.23
N ASN A 341 4.28 -31.70 7.78
CA ASN A 341 4.46 -31.95 6.35
C ASN A 341 3.13 -31.73 5.61
N GLY A 342 3.13 -30.94 4.57
CA GLY A 342 1.93 -30.57 3.81
C GLY A 342 1.07 -29.51 4.52
N VAL A 343 1.58 -28.87 5.56
CA VAL A 343 0.94 -27.74 6.23
C VAL A 343 1.72 -26.47 5.91
N LEU A 344 1.02 -25.45 5.43
CA LEU A 344 1.55 -24.10 5.36
C LEU A 344 1.20 -23.41 6.68
N LEU A 345 2.21 -23.14 7.48
CA LEU A 345 2.06 -22.38 8.73
C LEU A 345 2.46 -20.92 8.47
N ASN A 346 1.50 -20.03 8.61
CA ASN A 346 1.72 -18.58 8.62
C ASN A 346 1.71 -18.10 10.08
N VAL A 347 2.68 -17.27 10.43
CA VAL A 347 2.82 -16.67 11.76
C VAL A 347 2.70 -15.16 11.63
N TYR A 348 1.84 -14.58 12.46
CA TYR A 348 1.63 -13.14 12.56
C TYR A 348 1.93 -12.70 13.98
N TYR A 349 2.75 -11.67 14.13
CA TYR A 349 3.11 -11.11 15.42
C TYR A 349 2.72 -9.63 15.47
N ASP A 350 1.89 -9.30 16.44
CA ASP A 350 1.53 -7.92 16.77
C ASP A 350 2.38 -7.52 17.99
N ASP A 351 3.36 -6.66 17.79
CA ASP A 351 4.29 -6.19 18.81
C ASP A 351 3.65 -5.19 19.78
N ASP A 352 2.68 -4.42 19.31
CA ASP A 352 1.93 -3.47 20.15
C ASP A 352 0.99 -4.20 21.13
N ALA A 353 0.32 -5.25 20.65
CA ALA A 353 -0.60 -6.06 21.44
C ALA A 353 0.10 -7.24 22.14
N GLU A 354 1.36 -7.52 21.85
CA GLU A 354 2.09 -8.72 22.28
C GLU A 354 1.31 -10.01 22.00
N THR A 355 0.74 -10.13 20.80
CA THR A 355 -0.04 -11.31 20.41
C THR A 355 0.59 -12.03 19.23
N ILE A 356 0.47 -13.36 19.22
CA ILE A 356 0.85 -14.21 18.10
C ILE A 356 -0.39 -14.93 17.55
N THR A 357 -0.53 -14.91 16.23
CA THR A 357 -1.54 -15.72 15.54
C THR A 357 -0.83 -16.74 14.66
N PHE A 358 -1.13 -18.02 14.88
CA PHE A 358 -0.74 -19.12 14.01
C PHE A 358 -1.91 -19.49 13.12
N VAL A 359 -1.65 -19.57 11.83
CA VAL A 359 -2.64 -20.01 10.85
C VAL A 359 -2.08 -21.17 10.06
N GLU A 360 -2.59 -22.35 10.29
CA GLU A 360 -2.25 -23.57 9.59
C GLU A 360 -3.22 -23.81 8.44
N VAL A 361 -2.68 -23.93 7.23
CA VAL A 361 -3.43 -24.30 6.05
C VAL A 361 -2.94 -25.65 5.56
N ASN A 362 -3.80 -26.67 5.68
CA ASN A 362 -3.47 -28.02 5.22
C ASN A 362 -3.55 -28.10 3.70
N THR A 363 -2.54 -28.68 3.08
CA THR A 363 -2.53 -28.95 1.64
C THR A 363 -2.89 -30.42 1.39
N TYR A 364 -3.82 -30.62 0.47
CA TYR A 364 -4.28 -31.96 0.11
C TYR A 364 -4.06 -32.23 -1.38
N ILE A 365 -3.50 -33.39 -1.70
CA ILE A 365 -3.47 -33.87 -3.08
C ILE A 365 -4.76 -34.64 -3.35
N GLY A 366 -5.59 -34.13 -4.25
CA GLY A 366 -6.83 -34.77 -4.66
C GLY A 366 -6.83 -35.11 -6.15
N LYS A 367 -7.44 -36.24 -6.51
CA LYS A 367 -7.76 -36.57 -7.91
C LYS A 367 -9.20 -36.14 -8.18
N VAL A 368 -9.40 -35.31 -9.20
CA VAL A 368 -10.74 -35.00 -9.69
C VAL A 368 -11.32 -36.26 -10.33
N THR A 369 -12.36 -36.81 -9.73
CA THR A 369 -13.03 -38.02 -10.22
C THR A 369 -14.27 -37.70 -11.06
N ALA A 370 -14.87 -36.53 -10.90
CA ALA A 370 -15.96 -36.01 -11.73
C ALA A 370 -15.99 -34.48 -11.64
N ALA A 371 -16.30 -33.82 -12.74
CA ALA A 371 -16.63 -32.40 -12.78
C ALA A 371 -18.06 -32.26 -13.31
N TYR A 372 -18.91 -31.59 -12.56
CA TYR A 372 -20.27 -31.28 -12.98
C TYR A 372 -20.27 -29.81 -13.44
N PRO A 373 -20.54 -29.53 -14.72
CA PRO A 373 -20.73 -28.15 -15.15
C PRO A 373 -21.92 -27.56 -14.40
N ASP A 374 -21.77 -26.33 -13.98
CA ASP A 374 -22.86 -25.60 -13.32
C ASP A 374 -24.01 -25.43 -14.32
N THR A 375 -25.14 -26.01 -14.01
CA THR A 375 -26.34 -25.98 -14.87
C THR A 375 -27.33 -24.88 -14.46
N THR A 376 -26.90 -23.91 -13.70
CA THR A 376 -27.74 -22.75 -13.39
C THR A 376 -27.84 -21.85 -14.62
N THR A 377 -28.92 -21.97 -15.36
CA THR A 377 -29.39 -21.03 -16.36
C THR A 377 -30.05 -19.83 -15.69
#